data_4fedb33f850a3e879399cc5eb33ba877
#
_entry.id   4fedb33f850a3e879399cc5eb33ba877
#
_cell.length_a   1.000
_cell.length_b   1.000
_cell.length_c   1.000
_cell.angle_alpha   90.00
_cell.angle_beta   90.00
_cell.angle_gamma   90.00
#
_symmetry.space_group_name_H-M   'P 1'
#
loop_
_entity.id
_entity.type
_entity.pdbx_description
1 polymer ?
#
loop_
_entity_poly.entity_id
_entity_poly.type
_entity_poly.pdbx_seq_one_letter_code
_entity_poly.pdbx_strand_id
1 'polypeptide(L)'
;MNFLRAPRRFGRLAALSAVSLSAACVSAQSLPEAPAKACQSVEHRQFDFWVGHWEVFGPAGKKVGENRIELIADGCALLEQWTGHGGVTGKSLNIYDAVDRRWHQTWVDNGGTLLMLVGRLVDRSMVMSLTGPSPSDPKVAVQQRITWTPAADGSVRQLWELSSDAGTTWTVLFDGRYVRAR
;
A
#
# COMPACT_ATOMS: atom_id res chain seq x y z
N MET A 1 -84.86 -77.15 7.68
CA MET A 1 -84.64 -75.75 7.21
C MET A 1 -84.41 -74.92 8.46
N ASN A 2 -83.18 -74.59 8.78
CA ASN A 2 -82.80 -73.46 9.60
C ASN A 2 -81.28 -73.46 9.73
N PHE A 3 -80.66 -72.47 9.16
CA PHE A 3 -79.24 -72.26 9.17
C PHE A 3 -78.78 -71.54 10.42
N LEU A 4 -77.92 -72.15 11.19
CA LEU A 4 -77.25 -71.54 12.35
C LEU A 4 -75.99 -70.82 11.87
N ARG A 5 -75.96 -69.54 12.09
CA ARG A 5 -74.77 -68.62 11.80
C ARG A 5 -73.91 -68.55 13.07
N ALA A 6 -72.64 -68.92 12.96
CA ALA A 6 -71.64 -68.72 14.02
C ALA A 6 -71.04 -67.30 13.98
N PRO A 7 -70.65 -66.69 15.12
CA PRO A 7 -70.11 -65.36 15.20
C PRO A 7 -68.63 -65.37 14.91
N ARG A 8 -68.21 -64.43 14.03
CA ARG A 8 -66.82 -64.14 13.75
C ARG A 8 -66.21 -63.28 14.87
N ARG A 9 -65.12 -63.74 15.47
CA ARG A 9 -64.27 -62.96 16.40
C ARG A 9 -63.34 -62.06 15.57
N PHE A 10 -63.44 -60.74 15.76
CA PHE A 10 -62.50 -59.76 15.28
C PHE A 10 -61.29 -59.67 16.22
N GLY A 11 -60.17 -60.16 15.80
CA GLY A 11 -58.89 -59.90 16.46
C GLY A 11 -58.38 -58.46 16.13
N ARG A 12 -58.19 -57.68 17.18
CA ARG A 12 -57.55 -56.37 17.05
C ARG A 12 -56.04 -56.59 16.95
N LEU A 13 -55.45 -56.31 15.77
CA LEU A 13 -54.00 -56.10 15.62
C LEU A 13 -53.65 -54.71 16.13
N ALA A 14 -52.84 -54.62 17.17
CA ALA A 14 -52.25 -53.43 17.63
C ALA A 14 -50.99 -53.13 16.72
N ALA A 15 -51.02 -52.08 15.87
CA ALA A 15 -49.91 -51.64 15.12
C ALA A 15 -48.99 -50.76 16.03
N LEU A 16 -47.82 -51.25 16.37
CA LEU A 16 -46.78 -50.45 17.00
C LEU A 16 -46.14 -49.57 15.91
N SER A 17 -46.41 -48.27 15.93
CA SER A 17 -45.74 -47.28 15.12
C SER A 17 -44.41 -46.98 15.78
N ALA A 18 -43.33 -47.42 15.16
CA ALA A 18 -41.96 -47.00 15.53
C ALA A 18 -41.71 -45.56 15.02
N VAL A 19 -41.59 -44.58 15.92
CA VAL A 19 -41.21 -43.22 15.63
C VAL A 19 -39.68 -43.19 15.50
N SER A 20 -39.19 -43.10 14.26
CA SER A 20 -37.78 -42.92 13.99
C SER A 20 -37.40 -41.46 14.23
N LEU A 21 -36.63 -41.16 15.28
CA LEU A 21 -35.99 -39.85 15.49
C LEU A 21 -34.83 -39.73 14.51
N SER A 22 -35.03 -39.01 13.42
CA SER A 22 -33.92 -38.59 12.53
C SER A 22 -33.17 -37.41 13.17
N ALA A 23 -31.97 -37.65 13.68
CA ALA A 23 -31.10 -36.59 14.11
C ALA A 23 -30.61 -35.78 12.86
N ALA A 24 -31.16 -34.59 12.68
CA ALA A 24 -30.67 -33.66 11.67
C ALA A 24 -29.30 -33.12 12.11
N CYS A 25 -28.22 -33.58 11.46
CA CYS A 25 -26.93 -32.94 11.59
C CYS A 25 -27.03 -31.52 11.00
N VAL A 26 -27.09 -30.51 11.87
CA VAL A 26 -26.93 -29.11 11.50
C VAL A 26 -25.47 -28.94 11.15
N SER A 27 -25.16 -28.91 9.85
CA SER A 27 -23.83 -28.50 9.37
C SER A 27 -23.61 -27.04 9.77
N ALA A 28 -22.65 -26.79 10.66
CA ALA A 28 -22.21 -25.46 10.97
C ALA A 28 -21.65 -24.82 9.68
N GLN A 29 -22.41 -23.93 9.06
CA GLN A 29 -21.94 -23.12 7.97
C GLN A 29 -20.88 -22.17 8.54
N SER A 30 -19.62 -22.32 8.12
CA SER A 30 -18.56 -21.35 8.41
C SER A 30 -19.02 -19.99 7.88
N LEU A 31 -18.98 -18.97 8.74
CA LEU A 31 -19.21 -17.58 8.32
C LEU A 31 -18.23 -17.25 7.19
N PRO A 32 -18.64 -16.48 6.15
CA PRO A 32 -17.73 -16.02 5.12
C PRO A 32 -16.54 -15.32 5.78
N GLU A 33 -15.34 -15.77 5.45
CA GLU A 33 -14.12 -15.13 5.89
C GLU A 33 -14.14 -13.66 5.41
N ALA A 34 -13.87 -12.70 6.33
CA ALA A 34 -13.79 -11.30 5.96
C ALA A 34 -12.80 -11.14 4.81
N PRO A 35 -13.11 -10.33 3.77
CA PRO A 35 -12.21 -10.15 2.65
C PRO A 35 -10.83 -9.72 3.16
N ALA A 36 -9.79 -10.39 2.67
CA ALA A 36 -8.41 -10.05 3.03
C ALA A 36 -8.19 -8.55 2.76
N LYS A 37 -7.62 -7.85 3.76
CA LYS A 37 -7.33 -6.42 3.60
C LYS A 37 -6.43 -6.23 2.37
N ALA A 38 -6.81 -5.33 1.47
CA ALA A 38 -5.99 -4.94 0.34
C ALA A 38 -4.63 -4.38 0.82
N CYS A 39 -3.63 -4.40 -0.07
CA CYS A 39 -2.33 -3.74 0.15
C CYS A 39 -1.54 -4.24 1.37
N GLN A 40 -1.67 -5.54 1.71
CA GLN A 40 -0.94 -6.18 2.82
C GLN A 40 0.26 -7.00 2.36
N SER A 41 0.56 -7.07 1.05
CA SER A 41 1.72 -7.78 0.58
C SER A 41 3.02 -7.07 1.00
N VAL A 42 4.11 -7.81 0.99
CA VAL A 42 5.45 -7.31 1.35
C VAL A 42 5.84 -6.10 0.49
N GLU A 43 5.42 -6.08 -0.77
CA GLU A 43 5.74 -5.00 -1.70
C GLU A 43 5.07 -3.68 -1.30
N HIS A 44 3.83 -3.73 -0.81
CA HIS A 44 3.12 -2.54 -0.31
C HIS A 44 3.76 -1.95 0.96
N ARG A 45 4.61 -2.72 1.66
CA ARG A 45 5.30 -2.28 2.89
C ARG A 45 6.73 -1.81 2.64
N GLN A 46 7.22 -1.94 1.40
CA GLN A 46 8.61 -1.61 1.06
C GLN A 46 9.02 -0.16 1.32
N PHE A 47 8.09 0.78 1.35
CA PHE A 47 8.37 2.19 1.58
C PHE A 47 7.95 2.67 2.98
N ASP A 48 7.50 1.78 3.85
CA ASP A 48 7.05 2.11 5.22
C ASP A 48 8.17 2.71 6.09
N PHE A 49 9.44 2.46 5.76
CA PHE A 49 10.56 3.06 6.45
C PHE A 49 10.56 4.59 6.40
N TRP A 50 9.87 5.18 5.42
CA TRP A 50 9.75 6.62 5.25
C TRP A 50 8.56 7.22 6.00
N VAL A 51 7.60 6.41 6.43
CA VAL A 51 6.42 6.88 7.20
C VAL A 51 6.86 7.55 8.49
N GLY A 52 6.37 8.77 8.75
CA GLY A 52 6.63 9.50 10.00
C GLY A 52 6.65 10.99 9.85
N HIS A 53 7.00 11.66 10.96
CA HIS A 53 7.22 13.10 11.01
C HIS A 53 8.73 13.35 11.12
N TRP A 54 9.24 14.22 10.26
CA TRP A 54 10.67 14.40 10.03
C TRP A 54 11.10 15.85 10.06
N GLU A 55 12.22 16.12 10.69
CA GLU A 55 13.04 17.31 10.45
C GLU A 55 14.07 16.95 9.39
N VAL A 56 14.23 17.80 8.38
CA VAL A 56 15.11 17.52 7.24
C VAL A 56 16.27 18.49 7.23
N PHE A 57 17.48 17.94 7.14
CA PHE A 57 18.73 18.67 7.19
C PHE A 57 19.49 18.50 5.86
N GLY A 58 20.00 19.60 5.31
CA GLY A 58 20.90 19.58 4.15
C GLY A 58 22.32 19.11 4.52
N PRO A 59 23.22 18.98 3.52
CA PRO A 59 24.60 18.50 3.72
C PRO A 59 25.41 19.30 4.74
N ALA A 60 25.13 20.60 4.86
CA ALA A 60 25.78 21.47 5.85
C ALA A 60 25.22 21.34 7.29
N GLY A 61 24.33 20.39 7.54
CA GLY A 61 23.68 20.20 8.83
C GLY A 61 22.63 21.26 9.20
N LYS A 62 22.30 22.16 8.27
CA LYS A 62 21.25 23.16 8.47
C LYS A 62 19.87 22.53 8.17
N LYS A 63 18.89 22.77 9.05
CA LYS A 63 17.50 22.40 8.78
C LYS A 63 16.97 23.12 7.55
N VAL A 64 16.45 22.35 6.58
CA VAL A 64 15.94 22.86 5.30
C VAL A 64 14.44 22.74 5.19
N GLY A 65 13.79 21.98 6.06
CA GLY A 65 12.34 21.84 6.11
C GLY A 65 11.88 20.76 7.07
N GLU A 66 10.58 20.50 6.97
CA GLU A 66 9.88 19.42 7.68
C GLU A 66 9.09 18.59 6.67
N ASN A 67 8.94 17.32 6.96
CA ASN A 67 8.17 16.42 6.11
C ASN A 67 7.32 15.47 6.96
N ARG A 68 6.06 15.30 6.58
CA ARG A 68 5.15 14.36 7.20
C ARG A 68 4.69 13.35 6.16
N ILE A 69 4.93 12.08 6.44
CA ILE A 69 4.53 10.96 5.59
C ILE A 69 3.57 10.08 6.35
N GLU A 70 2.37 9.89 5.80
CA GLU A 70 1.29 9.14 6.44
C GLU A 70 0.79 8.03 5.53
N LEU A 71 0.45 6.89 6.14
CA LEU A 71 -0.32 5.85 5.46
C LEU A 71 -1.77 6.32 5.32
N ILE A 72 -2.29 6.27 4.11
CA ILE A 72 -3.67 6.60 3.76
C ILE A 72 -4.31 5.45 2.97
N ALA A 73 -5.61 5.56 2.66
CA ALA A 73 -6.38 4.56 1.91
C ALA A 73 -6.19 3.14 2.50
N ASP A 74 -6.42 2.99 3.82
CA ASP A 74 -6.28 1.73 4.57
C ASP A 74 -4.87 1.09 4.44
N GLY A 75 -3.85 1.93 4.23
CA GLY A 75 -2.46 1.52 4.09
C GLY A 75 -2.03 1.19 2.65
N CYS A 76 -2.86 1.49 1.65
CA CYS A 76 -2.52 1.27 0.25
C CYS A 76 -1.60 2.35 -0.33
N ALA A 77 -1.57 3.54 0.25
CA ALA A 77 -0.76 4.64 -0.26
C ALA A 77 -0.11 5.42 0.88
N LEU A 78 0.94 6.18 0.53
CA LEU A 78 1.56 7.16 1.42
C LEU A 78 1.25 8.56 0.89
N LEU A 79 0.84 9.44 1.80
CA LEU A 79 0.73 10.88 1.56
C LEU A 79 1.94 11.58 2.17
N GLU A 80 2.73 12.26 1.35
CA GLU A 80 3.78 13.16 1.77
C GLU A 80 3.27 14.59 1.87
N GLN A 81 3.74 15.32 2.88
CA GLN A 81 3.43 16.74 3.10
C GLN A 81 4.73 17.47 3.48
N TRP A 82 5.34 18.12 2.51
CA TRP A 82 6.60 18.86 2.65
C TRP A 82 6.37 20.33 2.97
N THR A 83 7.15 20.87 3.90
CA THR A 83 7.24 22.30 4.19
C THR A 83 8.72 22.70 4.26
N GLY A 84 9.19 23.37 3.22
CA GLY A 84 10.57 23.86 3.13
C GLY A 84 10.76 25.23 3.77
N HIS A 85 11.90 25.46 4.42
CA HIS A 85 12.24 26.75 5.02
C HIS A 85 12.39 27.88 3.97
N GLY A 86 12.60 27.54 2.70
CA GLY A 86 12.64 28.49 1.58
C GLY A 86 11.25 28.86 1.04
N GLY A 87 10.15 28.43 1.68
CA GLY A 87 8.78 28.73 1.25
C GLY A 87 8.22 27.75 0.22
N VAL A 88 9.00 26.77 -0.23
CA VAL A 88 8.50 25.69 -1.08
C VAL A 88 7.70 24.73 -0.24
N THR A 89 6.42 24.52 -0.61
CA THR A 89 5.56 23.50 -0.01
C THR A 89 5.04 22.55 -1.08
N GLY A 90 4.96 21.28 -0.78
CA GLY A 90 4.50 20.30 -1.74
C GLY A 90 3.87 19.08 -1.11
N LYS A 91 3.26 18.28 -1.95
CA LYS A 91 2.67 16.99 -1.56
C LYS A 91 2.97 15.93 -2.60
N SER A 92 3.05 14.69 -2.16
CA SER A 92 3.03 13.57 -3.08
C SER A 92 2.10 12.45 -2.63
N LEU A 93 1.58 11.73 -3.61
CA LEU A 93 0.94 10.44 -3.41
C LEU A 93 1.89 9.35 -3.90
N ASN A 94 2.10 8.35 -3.05
CA ASN A 94 2.98 7.23 -3.34
C ASN A 94 2.20 5.93 -3.19
N ILE A 95 2.20 5.09 -4.22
CA ILE A 95 1.46 3.83 -4.23
C ILE A 95 2.26 2.74 -4.94
N TYR A 96 2.14 1.51 -4.43
CA TYR A 96 2.59 0.34 -5.18
C TYR A 96 1.46 -0.13 -6.09
N ASP A 97 1.70 -0.16 -7.40
CA ASP A 97 0.78 -0.74 -8.36
C ASP A 97 1.13 -2.23 -8.55
N ALA A 98 0.20 -3.09 -8.16
CA ALA A 98 0.35 -4.53 -8.29
C ALA A 98 0.28 -5.02 -9.75
N VAL A 99 -0.25 -4.20 -10.68
CA VAL A 99 -0.37 -4.55 -12.09
C VAL A 99 0.98 -4.45 -12.79
N ASP A 100 1.68 -3.31 -12.66
CA ASP A 100 3.01 -3.14 -13.24
C ASP A 100 4.15 -3.51 -12.26
N ARG A 101 3.81 -3.81 -10.99
CA ARG A 101 4.71 -4.24 -9.93
C ARG A 101 5.76 -3.18 -9.62
N ARG A 102 5.37 -1.92 -9.57
CA ARG A 102 6.22 -0.77 -9.28
C ARG A 102 5.60 0.18 -8.28
N TRP A 103 6.46 0.97 -7.66
CA TRP A 103 6.07 2.15 -6.92
C TRP A 103 5.92 3.34 -7.85
N HIS A 104 4.86 4.12 -7.65
CA HIS A 104 4.55 5.35 -8.35
C HIS A 104 4.49 6.49 -7.36
N GLN A 105 5.12 7.62 -7.69
CA GLN A 105 5.00 8.86 -6.95
C GLN A 105 4.50 9.96 -7.90
N THR A 106 3.47 10.68 -7.47
CA THR A 106 3.07 11.94 -8.09
C THR A 106 3.32 13.06 -7.09
N TRP A 107 4.29 13.91 -7.40
CA TRP A 107 4.63 15.10 -6.62
C TRP A 107 4.07 16.35 -7.28
N VAL A 108 3.54 17.27 -6.45
CA VAL A 108 3.13 18.63 -6.84
C VAL A 108 3.61 19.63 -5.79
N ASP A 109 3.96 20.85 -6.21
CA ASP A 109 4.37 21.89 -5.28
C ASP A 109 3.77 23.27 -5.63
N ASN A 110 3.95 24.24 -4.73
CA ASN A 110 3.47 25.61 -4.89
C ASN A 110 4.26 26.42 -5.95
N GLY A 111 5.33 25.86 -6.53
CA GLY A 111 6.01 26.40 -7.71
C GLY A 111 5.39 25.94 -9.03
N GLY A 112 4.38 25.05 -8.97
CA GLY A 112 3.74 24.46 -10.15
C GLY A 112 4.51 23.28 -10.74
N THR A 113 5.45 22.70 -9.98
CA THR A 113 6.19 21.50 -10.42
C THR A 113 5.28 20.28 -10.37
N LEU A 114 5.35 19.45 -11.40
CA LEU A 114 4.78 18.11 -11.44
C LEU A 114 5.91 17.11 -11.72
N LEU A 115 6.09 16.13 -10.82
CA LEU A 115 6.96 14.98 -11.06
C LEU A 115 6.11 13.71 -11.00
N MET A 116 6.26 12.87 -12.00
CA MET A 116 5.63 11.54 -12.04
C MET A 116 6.76 10.51 -12.11
N LEU A 117 7.13 9.98 -10.96
CA LEU A 117 8.24 9.05 -10.82
C LEU A 117 7.70 7.62 -10.72
N VAL A 118 8.47 6.68 -11.28
CA VAL A 118 8.20 5.25 -11.21
C VAL A 118 9.47 4.52 -10.81
N GLY A 119 9.34 3.52 -9.92
CA GLY A 119 10.52 2.79 -9.48
C GLY A 119 10.22 1.58 -8.62
N ARG A 120 11.23 1.18 -7.85
CA ARG A 120 11.16 -0.03 -7.02
C ARG A 120 12.16 0.05 -5.86
N LEU A 121 12.00 -0.86 -4.91
CA LEU A 121 13.04 -1.12 -3.93
C LEU A 121 14.24 -1.80 -4.62
N VAL A 122 15.42 -1.23 -4.43
CA VAL A 122 16.71 -1.79 -4.87
C VAL A 122 17.56 -1.94 -3.61
N ASP A 123 17.92 -3.17 -3.28
CA ASP A 123 18.54 -3.53 -2.01
C ASP A 123 17.67 -3.05 -0.83
N ARG A 124 18.04 -1.95 -0.20
CA ARG A 124 17.31 -1.35 0.92
C ARG A 124 16.76 0.05 0.61
N SER A 125 17.02 0.55 -0.59
CA SER A 125 16.65 1.91 -0.99
C SER A 125 15.45 1.91 -1.93
N MET A 126 14.51 2.81 -1.72
CA MET A 126 13.50 3.10 -2.73
C MET A 126 14.13 4.00 -3.80
N VAL A 127 14.15 3.53 -5.04
CA VAL A 127 14.72 4.26 -6.19
C VAL A 127 13.61 4.49 -7.20
N MET A 128 13.30 5.76 -7.46
CA MET A 128 12.30 6.13 -8.46
C MET A 128 12.91 7.14 -9.45
N SER A 129 12.46 7.06 -10.70
CA SER A 129 12.98 7.93 -11.77
C SER A 129 11.86 8.38 -12.70
N LEU A 130 12.14 9.43 -13.42
CA LEU A 130 11.39 9.88 -14.59
C LEU A 130 12.35 10.29 -15.71
N THR A 131 11.87 10.24 -16.94
CA THR A 131 12.52 10.85 -18.10
C THR A 131 11.51 11.80 -18.73
N GLY A 132 11.93 13.01 -18.98
CA GLY A 132 11.05 14.03 -19.52
C GLY A 132 11.83 15.21 -20.08
N PRO A 133 11.14 16.26 -20.56
CA PRO A 133 11.78 17.47 -21.03
C PRO A 133 12.52 18.20 -19.90
N SER A 134 13.63 18.83 -20.22
CA SER A 134 14.34 19.71 -19.28
C SER A 134 13.46 20.92 -18.93
N PRO A 135 13.38 21.33 -17.66
CA PRO A 135 12.70 22.57 -17.27
C PRO A 135 13.27 23.83 -17.94
N SER A 136 14.56 23.83 -18.29
CA SER A 136 15.26 24.97 -18.92
C SER A 136 15.18 24.95 -20.44
N ASP A 137 15.07 23.77 -21.07
CA ASP A 137 14.90 23.62 -22.53
C ASP A 137 14.05 22.37 -22.82
N PRO A 138 12.77 22.54 -23.21
CA PRO A 138 11.87 21.42 -23.48
C PRO A 138 12.30 20.48 -24.62
N LYS A 139 13.29 20.88 -25.43
CA LYS A 139 13.84 20.05 -26.51
C LYS A 139 14.91 19.07 -26.01
N VAL A 140 15.42 19.27 -24.81
CA VAL A 140 16.41 18.41 -24.18
C VAL A 140 15.72 17.43 -23.26
N ALA A 141 15.91 16.13 -23.47
CA ALA A 141 15.44 15.12 -22.54
C ALA A 141 16.41 15.01 -21.35
N VAL A 142 15.86 15.01 -20.15
CA VAL A 142 16.63 14.77 -18.91
C VAL A 142 16.07 13.59 -18.17
N GLN A 143 16.94 12.91 -17.44
CA GLN A 143 16.57 11.89 -16.46
C GLN A 143 16.65 12.49 -15.07
N GLN A 144 15.65 12.21 -14.25
CA GLN A 144 15.68 12.53 -12.83
C GLN A 144 15.55 11.24 -12.03
N ARG A 145 16.28 11.16 -10.93
CA ARG A 145 16.26 10.02 -10.02
C ARG A 145 16.20 10.51 -8.59
N ILE A 146 15.31 9.92 -7.80
CA ILE A 146 15.26 10.14 -6.36
C ILE A 146 15.51 8.80 -5.68
N THR A 147 16.40 8.79 -4.70
CA THR A 147 16.76 7.62 -3.91
C THR A 147 16.53 7.91 -2.43
N TRP A 148 15.68 7.11 -1.78
CA TRP A 148 15.49 7.16 -0.33
C TRP A 148 16.18 5.97 0.30
N THR A 149 17.18 6.22 1.13
CA THR A 149 17.99 5.19 1.78
C THR A 149 17.81 5.25 3.30
N PRO A 150 17.20 4.22 3.93
CA PRO A 150 17.14 4.15 5.38
C PRO A 150 18.52 3.83 5.99
N ALA A 151 18.86 4.52 7.07
CA ALA A 151 20.08 4.28 7.83
C ALA A 151 19.81 3.49 9.12
N ALA A 152 20.86 2.91 9.71
CA ALA A 152 20.77 2.10 10.91
C ALA A 152 20.31 2.90 12.17
N ASP A 153 20.50 4.21 12.18
CA ASP A 153 20.05 5.11 13.24
C ASP A 153 18.57 5.53 13.11
N GLY A 154 17.86 4.97 12.14
CA GLY A 154 16.45 5.27 11.85
C GLY A 154 16.26 6.56 11.04
N SER A 155 17.33 7.25 10.64
CA SER A 155 17.24 8.36 9.69
C SER A 155 17.05 7.83 8.26
N VAL A 156 16.60 8.72 7.35
CA VAL A 156 16.48 8.41 5.92
C VAL A 156 17.21 9.49 5.15
N ARG A 157 18.03 9.13 4.16
CA ARG A 157 18.59 10.08 3.20
C ARG A 157 17.75 10.09 1.95
N GLN A 158 17.33 11.26 1.49
CA GLN A 158 16.75 11.47 0.17
C GLN A 158 17.77 12.20 -0.70
N LEU A 159 18.17 11.56 -1.80
CA LEU A 159 19.06 12.13 -2.81
C LEU A 159 18.29 12.28 -4.12
N TRP A 160 18.15 13.50 -4.61
CA TRP A 160 17.53 13.81 -5.89
C TRP A 160 18.57 14.33 -6.86
N GLU A 161 18.65 13.71 -8.01
CA GLU A 161 19.68 13.95 -9.02
C GLU A 161 19.05 14.10 -10.41
N LEU A 162 19.72 14.86 -11.26
CA LEU A 162 19.37 15.07 -12.66
C LEU A 162 20.56 14.74 -13.57
N SER A 163 20.28 14.07 -14.69
CA SER A 163 21.23 13.81 -15.77
C SER A 163 20.67 14.32 -17.08
N SER A 164 21.52 15.02 -17.85
CA SER A 164 21.23 15.48 -19.22
C SER A 164 21.98 14.69 -20.30
N ASP A 165 22.71 13.64 -19.92
CA ASP A 165 23.55 12.81 -20.77
C ASP A 165 23.23 11.31 -20.66
N ALA A 166 21.95 11.00 -20.56
CA ALA A 166 21.41 9.62 -20.46
C ALA A 166 21.98 8.82 -19.28
N GLY A 167 22.24 9.49 -18.15
CA GLY A 167 22.69 8.85 -16.93
C GLY A 167 24.20 8.66 -16.80
N THR A 168 25.00 9.28 -17.69
CA THR A 168 26.45 9.20 -17.61
C THR A 168 27.00 10.07 -16.47
N THR A 169 26.45 11.28 -16.32
CA THR A 169 26.78 12.18 -15.18
C THR A 169 25.50 12.63 -14.48
N TRP A 170 25.62 12.95 -13.19
CA TRP A 170 24.50 13.34 -12.36
C TRP A 170 24.80 14.61 -11.57
N THR A 171 23.87 15.56 -11.61
CA THR A 171 23.90 16.78 -10.81
C THR A 171 22.93 16.64 -9.66
N VAL A 172 23.37 16.88 -8.42
CA VAL A 172 22.52 16.84 -7.23
C VAL A 172 21.62 18.07 -7.20
N LEU A 173 20.31 17.83 -7.17
CA LEU A 173 19.28 18.86 -7.01
C LEU A 173 18.88 19.02 -5.54
N PHE A 174 18.85 17.90 -4.78
CA PHE A 174 18.53 17.90 -3.37
C PHE A 174 19.25 16.74 -2.67
N ASP A 175 19.78 17.00 -1.49
CA ASP A 175 20.35 16.00 -0.59
C ASP A 175 19.88 16.31 0.83
N GLY A 176 18.94 15.51 1.33
CA GLY A 176 18.30 15.75 2.61
C GLY A 176 18.42 14.54 3.53
N ARG A 177 18.85 14.78 4.77
CA ARG A 177 18.81 13.79 5.84
C ARG A 177 17.58 14.02 6.69
N TYR A 178 16.70 13.05 6.71
CA TYR A 178 15.47 12.99 7.47
C TYR A 178 15.74 12.40 8.85
N VAL A 179 15.53 13.17 9.92
CA VAL A 179 15.66 12.76 11.29
C VAL A 179 14.29 12.83 11.93
N ARG A 180 13.92 11.84 12.75
CA ARG A 180 12.61 11.82 13.41
C ARG A 180 12.40 13.11 14.23
N ALA A 181 11.28 13.80 13.96
CA ALA A 181 10.88 14.93 14.80
C ALA A 181 10.56 14.43 16.23
N ARG A 182 10.89 15.25 17.22
CA ARG A 182 10.65 14.95 18.63
C ARG A 182 9.24 15.33 19.06
#